data_aabc71e6298cb7454f55d08a8f96066a
#
_entry.id   aabc71e6298cb7454f55d08a8f96066a
#
_cell.length_a   1.000
_cell.length_b   1.000
_cell.length_c   1.000
_cell.angle_alpha   90.00
_cell.angle_beta   90.00
_cell.angle_gamma   90.00
#
_symmetry.space_group_name_H-M   'P 1'
#
loop_
_entity.id
_entity.type
_entity.pdbx_description
1 polymer ?
#
loop_
_entity_poly.entity_id
_entity_poly.type
_entity_poly.pdbx_seq_one_letter_code
_entity_poly.pdbx_strand_id
1 'polypeptide(L)'
;MNPIELRAALSLSSIFALRMLGLFLILPVFAIHAKTLPGYDLEKVGWVLGIYGFTQGILQIPYGMLSDRFGRKPVIIVGLLIFALGSFVAALPGDIWQVMIGRALQGAGAISAAVTAFLADLTREQNRTKAMAFVGSSIGLMFAFSLVAAPVLYQWVGMGGIFGLTGALALGAIAVVIWVVPSASHVPAQEHAGPRPGLGEVFMNGELLRLNLGIFSLHLVQMAMFVVVPVALVEQGGLAGGEHWKVYLPVVIASFVLMVPPIIWSEKANRSKTVLLGSVALMLIVQLGFIEGFRHFGWSVVLLFAFFVAFNILEASLPSLVSRIAPPAGKGTALGVYNTTQALGLSAGGAIGGVLAKNFGAQAVFAFGAAMMFLWFIAAFSMREPQPRRSANLVGELNNGLSQ
;
A
#
# COMPACT_ATOMS: atom_id res chain seq x y z
N MET A 1 -14.37 -21.08 -0.67
CA MET A 1 -13.19 -21.35 -1.52
C MET A 1 -12.87 -22.83 -1.41
N ASN A 2 -12.56 -23.47 -2.53
CA ASN A 2 -12.05 -24.85 -2.50
C ASN A 2 -10.54 -24.85 -2.11
N PRO A 3 -9.93 -26.03 -1.83
CA PRO A 3 -8.53 -26.11 -1.42
C PRO A 3 -7.54 -25.48 -2.42
N ILE A 4 -7.80 -25.60 -3.73
CA ILE A 4 -6.94 -25.03 -4.78
C ILE A 4 -7.03 -23.50 -4.78
N GLU A 5 -8.22 -22.94 -4.69
CA GLU A 5 -8.44 -21.49 -4.58
C GLU A 5 -7.80 -20.92 -3.31
N LEU A 6 -7.92 -21.62 -2.19
CA LEU A 6 -7.31 -21.19 -0.92
C LEU A 6 -5.78 -21.22 -1.01
N ARG A 7 -5.21 -22.30 -1.58
CA ARG A 7 -3.77 -22.41 -1.82
C ARG A 7 -3.27 -21.30 -2.75
N ALA A 8 -4.01 -21.00 -3.83
CA ALA A 8 -3.68 -19.89 -4.72
C ALA A 8 -3.73 -18.54 -3.99
N ALA A 9 -4.80 -18.28 -3.23
CA ALA A 9 -4.95 -17.04 -2.48
C ALA A 9 -3.84 -16.84 -1.46
N LEU A 10 -3.52 -17.85 -0.66
CA LEU A 10 -2.47 -17.76 0.35
C LEU A 10 -1.07 -17.61 -0.27
N SER A 11 -0.74 -18.42 -1.29
CA SER A 11 0.59 -18.37 -1.91
C SER A 11 0.83 -17.07 -2.68
N LEU A 12 -0.14 -16.57 -3.45
CA LEU A 12 0.01 -15.32 -4.18
C LEU A 12 -0.03 -14.10 -3.25
N SER A 13 -0.84 -14.14 -2.18
CA SER A 13 -0.83 -13.09 -1.15
C SER A 13 0.49 -13.07 -0.37
N SER A 14 1.12 -14.22 -0.10
CA SER A 14 2.44 -14.25 0.56
C SER A 14 3.54 -13.66 -0.32
N ILE A 15 3.53 -13.92 -1.63
CA ILE A 15 4.46 -13.30 -2.58
C ILE A 15 4.27 -11.79 -2.60
N PHE A 16 3.01 -11.33 -2.62
CA PHE A 16 2.69 -9.91 -2.56
C PHE A 16 3.13 -9.28 -1.22
N ALA A 17 2.90 -9.98 -0.11
CA ALA A 17 3.31 -9.58 1.23
C ALA A 17 4.83 -9.41 1.34
N LEU A 18 5.63 -10.36 0.86
CA LEU A 18 7.08 -10.28 0.87
C LEU A 18 7.61 -9.07 0.10
N ARG A 19 6.96 -8.75 -1.01
CA ARG A 19 7.30 -7.55 -1.78
C ARG A 19 6.96 -6.27 -1.03
N MET A 20 5.79 -6.20 -0.39
CA MET A 20 5.38 -5.06 0.42
C MET A 20 6.27 -4.90 1.66
N LEU A 21 6.72 -6.01 2.24
CA LEU A 21 7.72 -5.99 3.30
C LEU A 21 8.99 -5.26 2.87
N GLY A 22 9.53 -5.57 1.68
CA GLY A 22 10.70 -4.89 1.12
C GLY A 22 10.49 -3.40 0.84
N LEU A 23 9.25 -2.98 0.55
CA LEU A 23 8.91 -1.56 0.44
C LEU A 23 8.92 -0.86 1.80
N PHE A 24 8.30 -1.48 2.81
CA PHE A 24 7.99 -0.82 4.07
C PHE A 24 9.11 -0.90 5.12
N LEU A 25 9.97 -1.93 5.08
CA LEU A 25 11.05 -2.10 6.06
C LEU A 25 12.04 -0.93 6.12
N ILE A 26 12.21 -0.18 5.04
CA ILE A 26 13.13 0.95 5.04
C ILE A 26 12.51 2.23 5.64
N LEU A 27 11.18 2.35 5.64
CA LEU A 27 10.51 3.61 5.97
C LEU A 27 10.89 4.17 7.34
N PRO A 28 10.83 3.39 8.45
CA PRO A 28 11.09 3.93 9.77
C PRO A 28 12.57 4.17 10.08
N VAL A 29 13.49 3.66 9.27
CA VAL A 29 14.94 3.68 9.60
C VAL A 29 15.81 4.36 8.54
N PHE A 30 15.36 4.46 7.28
CA PHE A 30 16.21 4.94 6.19
C PHE A 30 16.61 6.42 6.35
N ALA A 31 15.67 7.29 6.72
CA ALA A 31 15.96 8.72 6.88
C ALA A 31 17.06 8.97 7.92
N ILE A 32 17.16 8.11 8.93
CA ILE A 32 18.21 8.18 9.96
C ILE A 32 19.51 7.61 9.40
N HIS A 33 19.47 6.43 8.79
CA HIS A 33 20.63 5.76 8.21
C HIS A 33 21.29 6.63 7.11
N ALA A 34 20.48 7.27 6.29
CA ALA A 34 20.98 8.08 5.18
C ALA A 34 21.95 9.18 5.62
N LYS A 35 21.87 9.69 6.85
CA LYS A 35 22.83 10.66 7.41
C LYS A 35 24.26 10.12 7.45
N THR A 36 24.45 8.81 7.42
CA THR A 36 25.78 8.15 7.42
C THR A 36 26.32 7.90 6.01
N LEU A 37 25.49 8.06 4.97
CA LEU A 37 25.88 7.76 3.59
C LEU A 37 26.62 8.94 2.93
N PRO A 38 27.68 8.68 2.16
CA PRO A 38 28.27 9.67 1.28
C PRO A 38 27.24 10.27 0.33
N GLY A 39 27.29 11.57 0.16
CA GLY A 39 26.35 12.29 -0.70
C GLY A 39 24.96 12.50 -0.08
N TYR A 40 24.83 12.31 1.25
CA TYR A 40 23.59 12.59 1.98
C TYR A 40 23.03 13.97 1.65
N ASP A 41 21.74 14.00 1.37
CA ASP A 41 20.92 15.19 1.19
C ASP A 41 19.46 14.78 1.47
N LEU A 42 18.74 15.62 2.19
CA LEU A 42 17.36 15.31 2.59
C LEU A 42 16.40 15.14 1.40
N GLU A 43 16.64 15.89 0.32
CA GLU A 43 15.93 15.73 -0.95
C GLU A 43 16.17 14.33 -1.55
N LYS A 44 17.43 13.86 -1.55
CA LYS A 44 17.78 12.52 -2.04
C LYS A 44 17.16 11.42 -1.18
N VAL A 45 17.05 11.63 0.13
CA VAL A 45 16.30 10.71 1.02
C VAL A 45 14.88 10.56 0.53
N GLY A 46 14.20 11.66 0.23
CA GLY A 46 12.85 11.64 -0.34
C GLY A 46 12.80 10.88 -1.67
N TRP A 47 13.75 11.10 -2.56
CA TRP A 47 13.84 10.37 -3.83
C TRP A 47 14.11 8.88 -3.64
N VAL A 48 14.98 8.45 -2.73
CA VAL A 48 15.21 7.03 -2.42
C VAL A 48 13.94 6.35 -1.94
N LEU A 49 13.16 7.04 -1.11
CA LEU A 49 11.86 6.52 -0.66
C LEU A 49 10.82 6.47 -1.77
N GLY A 50 10.78 7.50 -2.63
CA GLY A 50 9.76 7.67 -3.67
C GLY A 50 10.02 6.91 -4.97
N ILE A 51 11.29 6.72 -5.38
CA ILE A 51 11.68 6.16 -6.69
C ILE A 51 11.14 4.74 -6.91
N TYR A 52 11.03 3.95 -5.86
CA TYR A 52 10.39 2.64 -5.90
C TYR A 52 8.95 2.74 -6.41
N GLY A 53 8.16 3.66 -5.83
CA GLY A 53 6.77 3.88 -6.25
C GLY A 53 6.67 4.38 -7.69
N PHE A 54 7.61 5.22 -8.13
CA PHE A 54 7.66 5.74 -9.49
C PHE A 54 7.85 4.63 -10.52
N THR A 55 8.90 3.84 -10.37
CA THR A 55 9.20 2.74 -11.31
C THR A 55 8.10 1.67 -11.27
N GLN A 56 7.55 1.38 -10.09
CA GLN A 56 6.40 0.48 -9.94
C GLN A 56 5.17 1.03 -10.67
N GLY A 57 4.82 2.28 -10.47
CA GLY A 57 3.63 2.89 -11.07
C GLY A 57 3.67 2.85 -12.60
N ILE A 58 4.82 3.18 -13.20
CA ILE A 58 5.00 3.17 -14.65
C ILE A 58 4.98 1.73 -15.21
N LEU A 59 5.69 0.81 -14.57
CA LEU A 59 5.89 -0.54 -15.10
C LEU A 59 4.77 -1.53 -14.76
N GLN A 60 3.87 -1.19 -13.83
CA GLN A 60 2.79 -2.09 -13.41
C GLN A 60 1.86 -2.47 -14.56
N ILE A 61 1.48 -1.50 -15.42
CA ILE A 61 0.63 -1.76 -16.59
C ILE A 61 1.36 -2.61 -17.63
N PRO A 62 2.60 -2.29 -18.08
CA PRO A 62 3.41 -3.16 -18.93
C PRO A 62 3.54 -4.59 -18.40
N TYR A 63 3.82 -4.79 -17.11
CA TYR A 63 3.89 -6.13 -16.51
C TYR A 63 2.57 -6.88 -16.59
N GLY A 64 1.45 -6.20 -16.38
CA GLY A 64 0.13 -6.78 -16.57
C GLY A 64 -0.05 -7.32 -18.01
N MET A 65 0.23 -6.48 -19.02
CA MET A 65 0.14 -6.85 -20.43
C MET A 65 1.11 -7.98 -20.82
N LEU A 66 2.36 -7.91 -20.36
CA LEU A 66 3.34 -8.97 -20.59
C LEU A 66 2.89 -10.30 -19.99
N SER A 67 2.26 -10.26 -18.79
CA SER A 67 1.77 -11.46 -18.14
C SER A 67 0.58 -12.11 -18.85
N ASP A 68 -0.21 -11.33 -19.59
CA ASP A 68 -1.26 -11.85 -20.47
C ASP A 68 -0.67 -12.56 -21.69
N ARG A 69 0.46 -12.07 -22.22
CA ARG A 69 1.11 -12.59 -23.44
C ARG A 69 2.06 -13.76 -23.19
N PHE A 70 2.91 -13.65 -22.17
CA PHE A 70 3.99 -14.62 -21.89
C PHE A 70 3.64 -15.59 -20.73
N GLY A 71 2.45 -15.41 -20.13
CA GLY A 71 1.99 -16.19 -19.00
C GLY A 71 2.33 -15.54 -17.65
N ARG A 72 1.53 -15.85 -16.63
CA ARG A 72 1.61 -15.23 -15.31
C ARG A 72 2.91 -15.56 -14.59
N LYS A 73 3.22 -16.86 -14.43
CA LYS A 73 4.39 -17.32 -13.67
C LYS A 73 5.72 -16.78 -14.20
N PRO A 74 6.04 -16.85 -15.52
CA PRO A 74 7.31 -16.33 -16.03
C PRO A 74 7.51 -14.85 -15.75
N VAL A 75 6.47 -14.03 -15.94
CA VAL A 75 6.55 -12.58 -15.74
C VAL A 75 6.72 -12.24 -14.24
N ILE A 76 6.04 -12.97 -13.34
CA ILE A 76 6.22 -12.81 -11.89
C ILE A 76 7.65 -13.19 -11.49
N ILE A 77 8.21 -14.28 -12.03
CA ILE A 77 9.59 -14.71 -11.75
C ILE A 77 10.59 -13.64 -12.19
N VAL A 78 10.47 -13.13 -13.43
CA VAL A 78 11.35 -12.06 -13.93
C VAL A 78 11.27 -10.82 -13.05
N GLY A 79 10.06 -10.39 -12.67
CA GLY A 79 9.90 -9.26 -11.78
C GLY A 79 10.51 -9.47 -10.39
N LEU A 80 10.39 -10.66 -9.82
CA LEU A 80 11.04 -11.01 -8.54
C LEU A 80 12.57 -11.06 -8.67
N LEU A 81 13.12 -11.52 -9.80
CA LEU A 81 14.57 -11.45 -10.06
C LEU A 81 15.08 -10.02 -10.12
N ILE A 82 14.36 -9.12 -10.82
CA ILE A 82 14.70 -7.69 -10.89
C ILE A 82 14.62 -7.07 -9.49
N PHE A 83 13.58 -7.40 -8.72
CA PHE A 83 13.45 -6.95 -7.34
C PHE A 83 14.60 -7.45 -6.45
N ALA A 84 14.98 -8.73 -6.55
CA ALA A 84 16.10 -9.28 -5.80
C ALA A 84 17.43 -8.62 -6.18
N LEU A 85 17.67 -8.41 -7.49
CA LEU A 85 18.85 -7.69 -7.97
C LEU A 85 18.92 -6.28 -7.38
N GLY A 86 17.82 -5.52 -7.44
CA GLY A 86 17.74 -4.19 -6.85
C GLY A 86 17.99 -4.19 -5.34
N SER A 87 17.50 -5.22 -4.64
CA SER A 87 17.73 -5.40 -3.21
C SER A 87 19.22 -5.62 -2.90
N PHE A 88 19.89 -6.48 -3.65
CA PHE A 88 21.33 -6.74 -3.45
C PHE A 88 22.18 -5.53 -3.86
N VAL A 89 21.81 -4.79 -4.90
CA VAL A 89 22.48 -3.52 -5.26
C VAL A 89 22.38 -2.52 -4.10
N ALA A 90 21.20 -2.39 -3.48
CA ALA A 90 21.01 -1.49 -2.34
C ALA A 90 21.67 -1.99 -1.04
N ALA A 91 21.94 -3.29 -0.94
CA ALA A 91 22.60 -3.91 0.23
C ALA A 91 24.11 -3.64 0.28
N LEU A 92 24.75 -3.38 -0.87
CA LEU A 92 26.19 -3.16 -0.95
C LEU A 92 26.56 -1.82 -0.31
N PRO A 93 27.69 -1.73 0.38
CA PRO A 93 28.18 -0.47 0.92
C PRO A 93 28.53 0.51 -0.23
N GLY A 94 27.94 1.67 -0.21
CA GLY A 94 28.13 2.68 -1.25
C GLY A 94 27.57 4.03 -0.81
N ASP A 95 27.18 4.83 -1.79
CA ASP A 95 26.60 6.14 -1.58
C ASP A 95 25.05 6.13 -1.71
N ILE A 96 24.44 7.27 -1.48
CA ILE A 96 22.97 7.42 -1.57
C ILE A 96 22.43 7.15 -2.98
N TRP A 97 23.23 7.37 -4.03
CA TRP A 97 22.84 7.12 -5.42
C TRP A 97 22.74 5.63 -5.71
N GLN A 98 23.66 4.84 -5.16
CA GLN A 98 23.60 3.38 -5.30
C GLN A 98 22.34 2.80 -4.63
N VAL A 99 21.98 3.29 -3.44
CA VAL A 99 20.72 2.91 -2.81
C VAL A 99 19.53 3.31 -3.67
N MET A 100 19.56 4.52 -4.24
CA MET A 100 18.49 5.00 -5.15
C MET A 100 18.34 4.11 -6.38
N ILE A 101 19.44 3.70 -7.02
CA ILE A 101 19.42 2.76 -8.15
C ILE A 101 18.81 1.41 -7.72
N GLY A 102 19.26 0.86 -6.59
CA GLY A 102 18.71 -0.38 -6.05
C GLY A 102 17.21 -0.27 -5.79
N ARG A 103 16.75 0.86 -5.26
CA ARG A 103 15.31 1.14 -5.04
C ARG A 103 14.53 1.26 -6.35
N ALA A 104 15.10 1.91 -7.36
CA ALA A 104 14.48 1.99 -8.69
C ALA A 104 14.32 0.58 -9.32
N LEU A 105 15.34 -0.27 -9.21
CA LEU A 105 15.28 -1.66 -9.66
C LEU A 105 14.25 -2.48 -8.86
N GLN A 106 14.20 -2.32 -7.52
CA GLN A 106 13.16 -2.99 -6.71
C GLN A 106 11.76 -2.63 -7.19
N GLY A 107 11.49 -1.33 -7.43
CA GLY A 107 10.20 -0.88 -7.97
C GLY A 107 9.95 -1.37 -9.39
N ALA A 108 11.01 -1.50 -10.22
CA ALA A 108 10.91 -2.05 -11.57
C ALA A 108 10.47 -3.52 -11.60
N GLY A 109 10.62 -4.26 -10.51
CA GLY A 109 10.00 -5.57 -10.33
C GLY A 109 8.48 -5.49 -10.09
N ALA A 110 7.74 -4.74 -10.88
CA ALA A 110 6.34 -4.32 -10.70
C ALA A 110 5.31 -5.45 -10.91
N ILE A 111 5.40 -6.54 -10.14
CA ILE A 111 4.58 -7.76 -10.32
C ILE A 111 3.13 -7.66 -9.82
N SER A 112 2.73 -6.57 -9.17
CA SER A 112 1.41 -6.46 -8.51
C SER A 112 0.25 -6.76 -9.44
N ALA A 113 0.26 -6.20 -10.66
CA ALA A 113 -0.78 -6.43 -11.65
C ALA A 113 -0.80 -7.90 -12.12
N ALA A 114 0.37 -8.50 -12.34
CA ALA A 114 0.48 -9.90 -12.75
C ALA A 114 0.00 -10.87 -11.65
N VAL A 115 0.34 -10.58 -10.39
CA VAL A 115 -0.09 -11.39 -9.22
C VAL A 115 -1.61 -11.31 -9.02
N THR A 116 -2.19 -10.11 -9.06
CA THR A 116 -3.64 -9.94 -8.90
C THR A 116 -4.42 -10.54 -10.07
N ALA A 117 -3.91 -10.43 -11.29
CA ALA A 117 -4.50 -11.07 -12.45
C ALA A 117 -4.42 -12.61 -12.33
N PHE A 118 -3.27 -13.15 -11.91
CA PHE A 118 -3.11 -14.59 -11.70
C PHE A 118 -4.05 -15.12 -10.60
N LEU A 119 -4.20 -14.37 -9.53
CA LEU A 119 -5.16 -14.72 -8.47
C LEU A 119 -6.60 -14.75 -9.02
N ALA A 120 -6.96 -13.78 -9.86
CA ALA A 120 -8.27 -13.76 -10.51
C ALA A 120 -8.48 -14.95 -11.46
N ASP A 121 -7.43 -15.38 -12.18
CA ASP A 121 -7.46 -16.53 -13.07
C ASP A 121 -7.63 -17.87 -12.30
N LEU A 122 -7.11 -17.95 -11.07
CA LEU A 122 -7.15 -19.15 -10.19
C LEU A 122 -8.35 -19.19 -9.24
N THR A 123 -9.23 -18.18 -9.26
CA THR A 123 -10.37 -18.09 -8.35
C THR A 123 -11.68 -17.88 -9.12
N ARG A 124 -12.73 -18.65 -8.73
CA ARG A 124 -14.08 -18.46 -9.28
C ARG A 124 -14.62 -17.07 -8.91
N GLU A 125 -15.47 -16.51 -9.75
CA GLU A 125 -15.99 -15.15 -9.62
C GLU A 125 -16.60 -14.88 -8.23
N GLN A 126 -17.39 -15.81 -7.71
CA GLN A 126 -18.01 -15.75 -6.38
C GLN A 126 -16.99 -15.66 -5.22
N ASN A 127 -15.77 -16.15 -5.40
CA ASN A 127 -14.71 -16.18 -4.40
C ASN A 127 -13.63 -15.10 -4.64
N ARG A 128 -13.64 -14.44 -5.81
CA ARG A 128 -12.59 -13.46 -6.23
C ARG A 128 -12.45 -12.32 -5.22
N THR A 129 -13.57 -11.77 -4.72
CA THR A 129 -13.53 -10.70 -3.71
C THR A 129 -12.86 -11.18 -2.42
N LYS A 130 -13.12 -12.42 -1.97
CA LYS A 130 -12.46 -12.99 -0.78
C LYS A 130 -10.97 -13.19 -1.02
N ALA A 131 -10.58 -13.67 -2.19
CA ALA A 131 -9.17 -13.87 -2.55
C ALA A 131 -8.42 -12.53 -2.61
N MET A 132 -9.01 -11.49 -3.20
CA MET A 132 -8.41 -10.14 -3.23
C MET A 132 -8.31 -9.53 -1.83
N ALA A 133 -9.22 -9.85 -0.91
CA ALA A 133 -9.14 -9.42 0.48
C ALA A 133 -7.89 -9.98 1.19
N PHE A 134 -7.43 -11.21 0.88
CA PHE A 134 -6.15 -11.73 1.40
C PHE A 134 -4.96 -10.87 0.95
N VAL A 135 -4.94 -10.44 -0.33
CA VAL A 135 -3.89 -9.55 -0.83
C VAL A 135 -3.94 -8.20 -0.11
N GLY A 136 -5.12 -7.57 -0.03
CA GLY A 136 -5.28 -6.28 0.65
C GLY A 136 -4.88 -6.34 2.14
N SER A 137 -5.32 -7.38 2.86
CA SER A 137 -4.96 -7.57 4.27
C SER A 137 -3.46 -7.78 4.46
N SER A 138 -2.79 -8.44 3.51
CA SER A 138 -1.35 -8.65 3.58
C SER A 138 -0.54 -7.35 3.49
N ILE A 139 -1.03 -6.35 2.76
CA ILE A 139 -0.37 -5.03 2.66
C ILE A 139 -0.36 -4.36 4.03
N GLY A 140 -1.53 -4.22 4.66
CA GLY A 140 -1.65 -3.58 5.97
C GLY A 140 -0.87 -4.31 7.07
N LEU A 141 -0.91 -5.66 7.05
CA LEU A 141 -0.15 -6.48 7.99
C LEU A 141 1.36 -6.31 7.82
N MET A 142 1.86 -6.30 6.58
CA MET A 142 3.30 -6.10 6.32
C MET A 142 3.75 -4.69 6.63
N PHE A 143 2.91 -3.69 6.41
CA PHE A 143 3.20 -2.32 6.84
C PHE A 143 3.36 -2.24 8.36
N ALA A 144 2.38 -2.74 9.12
CA ALA A 144 2.43 -2.76 10.58
C ALA A 144 3.64 -3.55 11.12
N PHE A 145 3.88 -4.74 10.56
CA PHE A 145 5.05 -5.56 10.91
C PHE A 145 6.35 -4.82 10.64
N SER A 146 6.46 -4.15 9.49
CA SER A 146 7.68 -3.41 9.12
C SER A 146 8.01 -2.27 10.06
N LEU A 147 7.00 -1.54 10.56
CA LEU A 147 7.23 -0.44 11.52
C LEU A 147 7.88 -0.91 12.82
N VAL A 148 7.58 -2.14 13.22
CA VAL A 148 8.11 -2.72 14.46
C VAL A 148 9.41 -3.49 14.20
N ALA A 149 9.43 -4.29 13.15
CA ALA A 149 10.57 -5.16 12.84
C ALA A 149 11.77 -4.41 12.30
N ALA A 150 11.58 -3.36 11.50
CA ALA A 150 12.67 -2.66 10.85
C ALA A 150 13.67 -2.01 11.82
N PRO A 151 13.25 -1.29 12.87
CA PRO A 151 14.19 -0.75 13.85
C PRO A 151 15.01 -1.84 14.55
N VAL A 152 14.39 -2.97 14.88
CA VAL A 152 15.05 -4.11 15.52
C VAL A 152 16.05 -4.76 14.56
N LEU A 153 15.63 -5.04 13.33
CA LEU A 153 16.51 -5.61 12.28
C LEU A 153 17.66 -4.65 11.97
N TYR A 154 17.41 -3.35 11.95
CA TYR A 154 18.44 -2.36 11.71
C TYR A 154 19.57 -2.42 12.76
N GLN A 155 19.23 -2.66 14.03
CA GLN A 155 20.22 -2.84 15.10
C GLN A 155 21.06 -4.10 14.90
N TRP A 156 20.48 -5.20 14.39
CA TRP A 156 21.16 -6.49 14.30
C TRP A 156 21.99 -6.65 13.03
N VAL A 157 21.43 -6.23 11.89
CA VAL A 157 22.03 -6.51 10.57
C VAL A 157 22.30 -5.26 9.76
N GLY A 158 21.97 -4.08 10.28
CA GLY A 158 22.11 -2.79 9.57
C GLY A 158 21.21 -2.66 8.35
N MET A 159 21.36 -1.56 7.62
CA MET A 159 20.57 -1.32 6.41
C MET A 159 20.90 -2.29 5.27
N GLY A 160 22.19 -2.61 5.09
CA GLY A 160 22.63 -3.59 4.09
C GLY A 160 22.02 -4.98 4.35
N GLY A 161 21.94 -5.39 5.63
CA GLY A 161 21.29 -6.64 6.01
C GLY A 161 19.79 -6.65 5.75
N ILE A 162 19.09 -5.54 5.97
CA ILE A 162 17.66 -5.40 5.64
C ILE A 162 17.45 -5.56 4.14
N PHE A 163 18.23 -4.87 3.30
CA PHE A 163 18.14 -5.04 1.85
C PHE A 163 18.53 -6.46 1.40
N GLY A 164 19.58 -7.03 1.97
CA GLY A 164 19.98 -8.42 1.68
C GLY A 164 18.89 -9.42 2.04
N LEU A 165 18.24 -9.26 3.20
CA LEU A 165 17.08 -10.07 3.62
C LEU A 165 15.93 -9.97 2.62
N THR A 166 15.57 -8.76 2.17
CA THR A 166 14.48 -8.59 1.20
C THR A 166 14.81 -9.23 -0.15
N GLY A 167 16.09 -9.19 -0.58
CA GLY A 167 16.55 -9.89 -1.76
C GLY A 167 16.45 -11.41 -1.61
N ALA A 168 16.89 -11.97 -0.49
CA ALA A 168 16.78 -13.40 -0.19
C ALA A 168 15.32 -13.87 -0.13
N LEU A 169 14.43 -13.09 0.49
CA LEU A 169 13.00 -13.37 0.53
C LEU A 169 12.36 -13.35 -0.87
N ALA A 170 12.82 -12.47 -1.75
CA ALA A 170 12.35 -12.45 -3.14
C ALA A 170 12.76 -13.71 -3.91
N LEU A 171 13.99 -14.22 -3.69
CA LEU A 171 14.42 -15.50 -4.24
C LEU A 171 13.58 -16.66 -3.67
N GLY A 172 13.28 -16.63 -2.37
CA GLY A 172 12.35 -17.59 -1.76
C GLY A 172 10.93 -17.50 -2.35
N ALA A 173 10.46 -16.31 -2.67
CA ALA A 173 9.17 -16.11 -3.35
C ALA A 173 9.14 -16.74 -4.75
N ILE A 174 10.26 -16.76 -5.47
CA ILE A 174 10.36 -17.48 -6.76
C ILE A 174 10.13 -18.98 -6.56
N ALA A 175 10.71 -19.56 -5.52
CA ALA A 175 10.47 -20.97 -5.17
C ALA A 175 8.97 -21.23 -4.90
N VAL A 176 8.29 -20.31 -4.19
CA VAL A 176 6.83 -20.39 -3.96
C VAL A 176 6.06 -20.33 -5.29
N VAL A 177 6.44 -19.43 -6.24
CA VAL A 177 5.80 -19.32 -7.56
C VAL A 177 5.92 -20.65 -8.33
N ILE A 178 7.09 -21.27 -8.29
CA ILE A 178 7.37 -22.48 -9.07
C ILE A 178 6.65 -23.69 -8.48
N TRP A 179 6.76 -23.91 -7.18
CA TRP A 179 6.36 -25.18 -6.55
C TRP A 179 5.04 -25.11 -5.78
N VAL A 180 4.64 -23.94 -5.28
CA VAL A 180 3.47 -23.83 -4.41
C VAL A 180 2.25 -23.27 -5.17
N VAL A 181 2.43 -22.26 -6.03
CA VAL A 181 1.31 -21.67 -6.76
C VAL A 181 0.74 -22.67 -7.78
N PRO A 182 -0.59 -22.95 -7.74
CA PRO A 182 -1.23 -23.84 -8.70
C PRO A 182 -1.04 -23.39 -10.15
N SER A 183 -1.08 -24.33 -11.10
CA SER A 183 -1.09 -24.00 -12.53
C SER A 183 -2.52 -23.65 -12.99
N ALA A 184 -2.64 -22.70 -13.91
CA ALA A 184 -3.95 -22.25 -14.43
C ALA A 184 -4.77 -23.36 -15.14
N SER A 185 -4.11 -24.43 -15.58
CA SER A 185 -4.75 -25.60 -16.23
C SER A 185 -5.78 -26.32 -15.35
N HIS A 186 -5.86 -26.05 -14.05
CA HIS A 186 -6.77 -26.71 -13.11
C HIS A 186 -8.08 -25.93 -12.88
N VAL A 187 -8.24 -24.77 -13.51
CA VAL A 187 -9.48 -23.96 -13.40
C VAL A 187 -10.09 -23.88 -14.79
N PRO A 188 -11.36 -24.33 -14.99
CA PRO A 188 -12.03 -24.17 -16.27
C PRO A 188 -11.95 -22.70 -16.70
N ALA A 189 -11.52 -22.46 -17.95
CA ALA A 189 -11.52 -21.14 -18.53
C ALA A 189 -12.96 -20.60 -18.48
N GLN A 190 -13.22 -19.65 -17.61
CA GLN A 190 -14.51 -18.98 -17.59
C GLN A 190 -14.54 -18.02 -18.78
N GLU A 191 -15.40 -18.30 -19.73
CA GLU A 191 -15.80 -17.34 -20.75
C GLU A 191 -16.23 -16.06 -20.02
N HIS A 192 -15.48 -15.00 -20.24
CA HIS A 192 -15.81 -13.70 -19.68
C HIS A 192 -17.10 -13.23 -20.37
N ALA A 193 -18.21 -13.30 -19.71
CA ALA A 193 -19.49 -12.79 -20.19
C ALA A 193 -19.41 -11.26 -20.33
N GLY A 194 -19.17 -10.78 -21.55
CA GLY A 194 -19.25 -9.39 -21.95
C GLY A 194 -17.90 -8.67 -22.17
N PRO A 195 -17.93 -7.57 -22.93
CA PRO A 195 -16.75 -6.75 -23.18
C PRO A 195 -16.24 -6.14 -21.87
N ARG A 196 -14.93 -6.25 -21.63
CA ARG A 196 -14.29 -5.57 -20.49
C ARG A 196 -14.42 -4.06 -20.69
N PRO A 197 -14.88 -3.29 -19.68
CA PRO A 197 -14.91 -1.84 -19.79
C PRO A 197 -13.49 -1.34 -20.11
N GLY A 198 -13.41 -0.42 -21.06
CA GLY A 198 -12.14 0.19 -21.44
C GLY A 198 -11.53 0.97 -20.25
N LEU A 199 -10.20 1.14 -20.26
CA LEU A 199 -9.52 1.99 -19.27
C LEU A 199 -10.18 3.38 -19.19
N GLY A 200 -10.63 3.93 -20.32
CA GLY A 200 -11.31 5.23 -20.38
C GLY A 200 -12.59 5.31 -19.54
N GLU A 201 -13.42 4.27 -19.52
CA GLU A 201 -14.65 4.26 -18.71
C GLU A 201 -14.35 4.28 -17.20
N VAL A 202 -13.29 3.61 -16.77
CA VAL A 202 -12.85 3.62 -15.38
C VAL A 202 -12.28 4.99 -15.01
N PHE A 203 -11.48 5.61 -15.89
CA PHE A 203 -10.92 6.94 -15.69
C PHE A 203 -11.96 8.06 -15.73
N MET A 204 -13.04 7.91 -16.51
CA MET A 204 -14.10 8.93 -16.60
C MET A 204 -15.14 8.82 -15.47
N ASN A 205 -15.10 7.79 -14.65
CA ASN A 205 -16.01 7.66 -13.51
C ASN A 205 -15.59 8.58 -12.37
N GLY A 206 -16.38 9.63 -12.15
CA GLY A 206 -16.08 10.67 -11.14
C GLY A 206 -15.98 10.14 -9.71
N GLU A 207 -16.74 9.08 -9.34
CA GLU A 207 -16.63 8.48 -7.99
C GLU A 207 -15.32 7.70 -7.84
N LEU A 208 -14.89 6.95 -8.87
CA LEU A 208 -13.60 6.27 -8.86
C LEU A 208 -12.44 7.26 -8.88
N LEU A 209 -12.56 8.40 -9.59
CA LEU A 209 -11.56 9.47 -9.56
C LEU A 209 -11.37 10.05 -8.15
N ARG A 210 -12.46 10.26 -7.40
CA ARG A 210 -12.38 10.74 -6.00
C ARG A 210 -11.67 9.75 -5.09
N LEU A 211 -11.92 8.44 -5.28
CA LEU A 211 -11.24 7.39 -4.51
C LEU A 211 -9.76 7.26 -4.93
N ASN A 212 -9.46 7.44 -6.21
CA ASN A 212 -8.08 7.46 -6.71
C ASN A 212 -7.31 8.68 -6.18
N LEU A 213 -7.93 9.87 -6.17
CA LEU A 213 -7.35 11.04 -5.49
C LEU A 213 -7.09 10.74 -4.01
N GLY A 214 -8.01 10.02 -3.37
CA GLY A 214 -7.90 9.63 -1.98
C GLY A 214 -6.69 8.76 -1.69
N ILE A 215 -6.52 7.66 -2.42
CA ILE A 215 -5.37 6.76 -2.20
C ILE A 215 -4.05 7.43 -2.57
N PHE A 216 -4.03 8.27 -3.62
CA PHE A 216 -2.89 9.09 -3.97
C PHE A 216 -2.47 10.00 -2.81
N SER A 217 -3.43 10.79 -2.28
CA SER A 217 -3.19 11.74 -1.20
C SER A 217 -2.78 11.05 0.10
N LEU A 218 -3.41 9.92 0.43
CA LEU A 218 -3.11 9.12 1.62
C LEU A 218 -1.65 8.66 1.61
N HIS A 219 -1.20 8.08 0.50
CA HIS A 219 0.16 7.55 0.39
C HIS A 219 1.21 8.62 0.13
N LEU A 220 0.82 9.74 -0.50
CA LEU A 220 1.67 10.92 -0.61
C LEU A 220 2.00 11.47 0.78
N VAL A 221 0.98 11.68 1.61
CA VAL A 221 1.19 12.18 2.98
C VAL A 221 1.96 11.19 3.82
N GLN A 222 1.63 9.90 3.75
CA GLN A 222 2.37 8.84 4.43
C GLN A 222 3.86 8.90 4.11
N MET A 223 4.21 8.90 2.82
CA MET A 223 5.61 8.85 2.40
C MET A 223 6.36 10.14 2.76
N ALA A 224 5.73 11.31 2.59
CA ALA A 224 6.30 12.58 2.98
C ALA A 224 6.59 12.65 4.50
N MET A 225 5.69 12.12 5.32
CA MET A 225 5.91 12.03 6.77
C MET A 225 7.11 11.14 7.13
N PHE A 226 7.31 10.02 6.44
CA PHE A 226 8.45 9.13 6.71
C PHE A 226 9.81 9.71 6.31
N VAL A 227 9.86 10.84 5.60
CA VAL A 227 11.07 11.63 5.42
C VAL A 227 11.47 12.35 6.72
N VAL A 228 10.50 12.82 7.52
CA VAL A 228 10.74 13.73 8.65
C VAL A 228 10.47 13.12 10.02
N VAL A 229 9.40 12.33 10.18
CA VAL A 229 8.98 11.81 11.49
C VAL A 229 10.01 10.90 12.17
N PRO A 230 10.66 9.94 11.47
CA PRO A 230 11.69 9.10 12.11
C PRO A 230 12.86 9.92 12.66
N VAL A 231 13.24 10.97 11.96
CA VAL A 231 14.31 11.90 12.41
C VAL A 231 13.86 12.69 13.63
N ALA A 232 12.62 13.20 13.64
CA ALA A 232 12.06 13.91 14.78
C ALA A 232 11.97 13.03 16.04
N LEU A 233 11.65 11.76 15.91
CA LEU A 233 11.63 10.82 17.05
C LEU A 233 13.03 10.65 17.68
N VAL A 234 14.10 10.67 16.88
CA VAL A 234 15.48 10.65 17.40
C VAL A 234 15.81 11.99 18.09
N GLU A 235 15.60 13.10 17.38
CA GLU A 235 16.07 14.41 17.82
C GLU A 235 15.29 14.95 19.02
N GLN A 236 13.98 14.71 19.09
CA GLN A 236 13.10 15.21 20.15
C GLN A 236 12.86 14.17 21.27
N GLY A 237 12.90 12.87 20.93
CA GLY A 237 12.66 11.79 21.89
C GLY A 237 13.92 11.19 22.50
N GLY A 238 15.10 11.52 21.97
CA GLY A 238 16.35 10.90 22.38
C GLY A 238 16.42 9.40 22.08
N LEU A 239 15.50 8.91 21.21
CA LEU A 239 15.43 7.49 20.87
C LEU A 239 16.52 7.13 19.86
N ALA A 240 17.33 6.14 20.17
CA ALA A 240 18.19 5.55 19.13
C ALA A 240 17.36 5.00 17.97
N GLY A 241 17.89 5.05 16.74
CA GLY A 241 17.15 4.62 15.54
C GLY A 241 16.58 3.19 15.63
N GLY A 242 17.25 2.30 16.35
CA GLY A 242 16.78 0.94 16.61
C GLY A 242 15.74 0.82 17.73
N GLU A 243 15.44 1.88 18.47
CA GLU A 243 14.47 1.86 19.55
C GLU A 243 13.08 2.40 19.18
N HIS A 244 12.90 2.83 17.95
CA HIS A 244 11.63 3.35 17.43
C HIS A 244 10.48 2.36 17.56
N TRP A 245 10.76 1.06 17.63
CA TRP A 245 9.75 0.03 17.88
C TRP A 245 9.00 0.25 19.21
N LYS A 246 9.64 0.89 20.22
CA LYS A 246 9.01 1.22 21.52
C LYS A 246 7.84 2.21 21.35
N VAL A 247 7.89 3.03 20.29
CA VAL A 247 6.79 3.94 19.91
C VAL A 247 5.86 3.25 18.91
N TYR A 248 6.39 2.67 17.84
CA TYR A 248 5.55 2.10 16.78
C TYR A 248 4.71 0.91 17.26
N LEU A 249 5.24 0.01 18.09
CA LEU A 249 4.52 -1.18 18.52
C LEU A 249 3.22 -0.85 19.28
N PRO A 250 3.24 -0.07 20.36
CA PRO A 250 2.00 0.26 21.08
C PRO A 250 1.05 1.11 20.23
N VAL A 251 1.57 2.06 19.46
CA VAL A 251 0.79 2.93 18.57
C VAL A 251 0.07 2.12 17.50
N VAL A 252 0.77 1.20 16.84
CA VAL A 252 0.21 0.36 15.79
C VAL A 252 -0.84 -0.60 16.35
N ILE A 253 -0.54 -1.30 17.44
CA ILE A 253 -1.50 -2.23 18.06
C ILE A 253 -2.77 -1.48 18.48
N ALA A 254 -2.63 -0.37 19.19
CA ALA A 254 -3.76 0.43 19.63
C ALA A 254 -4.58 0.97 18.44
N SER A 255 -3.92 1.40 17.35
CA SER A 255 -4.59 1.89 16.15
C SER A 255 -5.40 0.78 15.44
N PHE A 256 -4.89 -0.46 15.37
CA PHE A 256 -5.63 -1.59 14.84
C PHE A 256 -6.87 -1.93 15.66
N VAL A 257 -6.78 -1.85 16.98
CA VAL A 257 -7.95 -2.05 17.85
C VAL A 257 -8.98 -0.95 17.61
N LEU A 258 -8.54 0.30 17.55
CA LEU A 258 -9.46 1.45 17.44
C LEU A 258 -10.07 1.63 16.04
N MET A 259 -9.45 1.08 14.99
CA MET A 259 -10.04 1.14 13.64
C MET A 259 -11.26 0.23 13.48
N VAL A 260 -11.40 -0.83 14.31
CA VAL A 260 -12.45 -1.86 14.13
C VAL A 260 -13.86 -1.32 14.35
N PRO A 261 -14.17 -0.58 15.43
CA PRO A 261 -15.52 -0.07 15.66
C PRO A 261 -16.05 0.83 14.53
N PRO A 262 -15.32 1.84 14.02
CA PRO A 262 -15.78 2.66 12.88
C PRO A 262 -16.05 1.82 11.61
N ILE A 263 -15.22 0.82 11.32
CA ILE A 263 -15.39 -0.04 10.14
C ILE A 263 -16.68 -0.87 10.29
N ILE A 264 -16.88 -1.51 11.44
CA ILE A 264 -18.10 -2.29 11.70
C ILE A 264 -19.35 -1.40 11.64
N TRP A 265 -19.28 -0.21 12.23
CA TRP A 265 -20.38 0.74 12.20
C TRP A 265 -20.69 1.20 10.77
N SER A 266 -19.65 1.50 9.98
CA SER A 266 -19.76 1.86 8.57
C SER A 266 -20.56 0.82 7.77
N GLU A 267 -20.28 -0.46 7.97
CA GLU A 267 -20.95 -1.56 7.27
C GLU A 267 -22.37 -1.78 7.76
N LYS A 268 -22.60 -1.84 9.09
CA LYS A 268 -23.92 -2.08 9.69
C LYS A 268 -24.91 -0.94 9.46
N ALA A 269 -24.45 0.29 9.54
CA ALA A 269 -25.29 1.48 9.38
C ALA A 269 -25.39 1.98 7.93
N ASN A 270 -24.68 1.35 6.98
CA ASN A 270 -24.51 1.84 5.60
C ASN A 270 -24.05 3.30 5.55
N ARG A 271 -23.04 3.65 6.38
CA ARG A 271 -22.48 5.00 6.54
C ARG A 271 -21.02 5.08 6.09
N SER A 272 -20.70 4.44 4.96
CA SER A 272 -19.32 4.35 4.46
C SER A 272 -18.71 5.72 4.15
N LYS A 273 -19.49 6.64 3.57
CA LYS A 273 -19.07 8.01 3.30
C LYS A 273 -18.80 8.79 4.60
N THR A 274 -19.62 8.63 5.63
CA THR A 274 -19.43 9.33 6.91
C THR A 274 -18.12 8.92 7.58
N VAL A 275 -17.81 7.62 7.60
CA VAL A 275 -16.55 7.11 8.15
C VAL A 275 -15.35 7.56 7.31
N LEU A 276 -15.47 7.54 5.97
CA LEU A 276 -14.45 8.07 5.07
C LEU A 276 -14.15 9.53 5.39
N LEU A 277 -15.16 10.39 5.41
CA LEU A 277 -15.00 11.83 5.67
C LEU A 277 -14.45 12.11 7.07
N GLY A 278 -14.93 11.39 8.08
CA GLY A 278 -14.42 11.50 9.46
C GLY A 278 -12.94 11.13 9.56
N SER A 279 -12.52 10.08 8.85
CA SER A 279 -11.10 9.65 8.83
C SER A 279 -10.21 10.63 8.05
N VAL A 280 -10.71 11.20 6.93
CA VAL A 280 -9.97 12.25 6.19
C VAL A 280 -9.87 13.53 7.04
N ALA A 281 -10.93 13.92 7.74
CA ALA A 281 -10.90 15.06 8.66
C ALA A 281 -9.92 14.84 9.82
N LEU A 282 -9.90 13.63 10.40
CA LEU A 282 -8.92 13.28 11.42
C LEU A 282 -7.50 13.37 10.87
N MET A 283 -7.25 12.87 9.66
CA MET A 283 -5.95 12.98 9.00
C MET A 283 -5.54 14.44 8.77
N LEU A 284 -6.47 15.31 8.36
CA LEU A 284 -6.24 16.76 8.24
C LEU A 284 -5.84 17.38 9.59
N ILE A 285 -6.60 17.08 10.65
CA ILE A 285 -6.31 17.58 12.00
C ILE A 285 -4.92 17.11 12.45
N VAL A 286 -4.57 15.87 12.18
CA VAL A 286 -3.25 15.30 12.50
C VAL A 286 -2.15 16.06 11.77
N GLN A 287 -2.30 16.32 10.46
CA GLN A 287 -1.29 17.08 9.71
C GLN A 287 -1.13 18.51 10.25
N LEU A 288 -2.22 19.19 10.54
CA LEU A 288 -2.20 20.52 11.18
C LEU A 288 -1.52 20.47 12.56
N GLY A 289 -1.84 19.44 13.36
CA GLY A 289 -1.21 19.24 14.66
C GLY A 289 0.29 19.00 14.59
N PHE A 290 0.77 18.31 13.57
CA PHE A 290 2.20 18.06 13.38
C PHE A 290 2.99 19.32 13.01
N ILE A 291 2.41 20.39 12.48
CA ILE A 291 3.13 21.62 12.09
C ILE A 291 3.98 22.16 13.27
N GLU A 292 3.43 22.13 14.48
CA GLU A 292 4.17 22.50 15.71
C GLU A 292 4.42 21.30 16.63
N GLY A 293 3.53 20.31 16.61
CA GLY A 293 3.55 19.17 17.52
C GLY A 293 4.77 18.25 17.35
N PHE A 294 5.41 18.22 16.16
CA PHE A 294 6.58 17.38 15.90
C PHE A 294 7.80 17.78 16.76
N ARG A 295 7.82 18.99 17.30
CA ARG A 295 8.88 19.49 18.20
C ARG A 295 8.78 18.92 19.61
N HIS A 296 7.69 18.28 19.97
CA HIS A 296 7.44 17.73 21.29
C HIS A 296 7.18 16.21 21.16
N PHE A 297 8.05 15.41 21.78
CA PHE A 297 7.98 13.96 21.67
C PHE A 297 6.60 13.40 22.04
N GLY A 298 6.02 13.79 23.18
CA GLY A 298 4.71 13.31 23.62
C GLY A 298 3.59 13.61 22.61
N TRP A 299 3.57 14.82 22.05
CA TRP A 299 2.62 15.20 21.01
C TRP A 299 2.86 14.43 19.72
N SER A 300 4.11 14.21 19.33
CA SER A 300 4.44 13.39 18.16
C SER A 300 3.88 11.98 18.29
N VAL A 301 3.95 11.35 19.48
CA VAL A 301 3.39 10.01 19.72
C VAL A 301 1.86 10.01 19.62
N VAL A 302 1.19 11.00 20.20
CA VAL A 302 -0.29 11.13 20.14
C VAL A 302 -0.75 11.36 18.69
N LEU A 303 -0.10 12.27 17.97
CA LEU A 303 -0.42 12.56 16.58
C LEU A 303 -0.14 11.37 15.66
N LEU A 304 0.95 10.64 15.93
CA LEU A 304 1.29 9.43 15.20
C LEU A 304 0.25 8.32 15.42
N PHE A 305 -0.24 8.19 16.66
CA PHE A 305 -1.34 7.27 16.97
C PHE A 305 -2.62 7.65 16.20
N ALA A 306 -3.03 8.92 16.24
CA ALA A 306 -4.19 9.40 15.49
C ALA A 306 -4.02 9.24 13.98
N PHE A 307 -2.79 9.47 13.46
CA PHE A 307 -2.43 9.19 12.07
C PHE A 307 -2.70 7.73 11.70
N PHE A 308 -2.17 6.77 12.46
CA PHE A 308 -2.35 5.36 12.14
C PHE A 308 -3.80 4.88 12.30
N VAL A 309 -4.57 5.45 13.23
CA VAL A 309 -6.02 5.18 13.32
C VAL A 309 -6.72 5.58 12.03
N ALA A 310 -6.53 6.83 11.59
CA ALA A 310 -7.13 7.35 10.36
C ALA A 310 -6.62 6.58 9.13
N PHE A 311 -5.31 6.36 9.04
CA PHE A 311 -4.67 5.65 7.95
C PHE A 311 -5.22 4.22 7.79
N ASN A 312 -5.29 3.45 8.87
CA ASN A 312 -5.76 2.07 8.84
C ASN A 312 -7.24 1.97 8.45
N ILE A 313 -8.10 2.90 8.93
CA ILE A 313 -9.51 2.96 8.53
C ILE A 313 -9.61 3.26 7.02
N LEU A 314 -8.87 4.23 6.51
CA LEU A 314 -8.87 4.63 5.11
C LEU A 314 -8.32 3.51 4.21
N GLU A 315 -7.20 2.90 4.59
CA GLU A 315 -6.56 1.82 3.84
C GLU A 315 -7.46 0.58 3.74
N ALA A 316 -8.21 0.25 4.80
CA ALA A 316 -9.17 -0.85 4.77
C ALA A 316 -10.44 -0.51 3.97
N SER A 317 -10.89 0.74 4.01
CA SER A 317 -12.16 1.17 3.42
C SER A 317 -12.05 1.45 1.92
N LEU A 318 -10.98 2.10 1.46
CA LEU A 318 -10.83 2.55 0.07
C LEU A 318 -10.92 1.43 -0.97
N PRO A 319 -10.21 0.27 -0.86
CA PRO A 319 -10.32 -0.80 -1.84
C PRO A 319 -11.73 -1.43 -1.87
N SER A 320 -12.38 -1.49 -0.70
CA SER A 320 -13.78 -1.95 -0.59
C SER A 320 -14.73 -1.02 -1.35
N LEU A 321 -14.57 0.30 -1.21
CA LEU A 321 -15.36 1.31 -1.92
C LEU A 321 -15.13 1.24 -3.43
N VAL A 322 -13.87 1.15 -3.88
CA VAL A 322 -13.54 0.96 -5.31
C VAL A 322 -14.23 -0.28 -5.87
N SER A 323 -14.16 -1.42 -5.17
CA SER A 323 -14.79 -2.66 -5.60
C SER A 323 -16.33 -2.60 -5.64
N ARG A 324 -16.96 -1.74 -4.83
CA ARG A 324 -18.41 -1.54 -4.79
C ARG A 324 -18.91 -0.59 -5.88
N ILE A 325 -18.12 0.42 -6.23
CA ILE A 325 -18.48 1.46 -7.19
C ILE A 325 -18.13 1.02 -8.63
N ALA A 326 -17.07 0.25 -8.79
CA ALA A 326 -16.64 -0.23 -10.09
C ALA A 326 -17.69 -1.13 -10.74
N PRO A 327 -17.91 -1.03 -12.07
CA PRO A 327 -18.75 -1.94 -12.83
C PRO A 327 -18.32 -3.41 -12.58
N PRO A 328 -19.26 -4.38 -12.55
CA PRO A 328 -18.92 -5.79 -12.25
C PRO A 328 -17.79 -6.35 -13.13
N ALA A 329 -17.83 -6.09 -14.45
CA ALA A 329 -16.81 -6.52 -15.40
C ALA A 329 -15.50 -5.71 -15.32
N GLY A 330 -15.50 -4.53 -14.66
CA GLY A 330 -14.39 -3.59 -14.57
C GLY A 330 -13.68 -3.54 -13.22
N LYS A 331 -14.06 -4.37 -12.25
CA LYS A 331 -13.46 -4.32 -10.89
C LYS A 331 -11.96 -4.51 -10.87
N GLY A 332 -11.44 -5.44 -11.67
CA GLY A 332 -10.00 -5.67 -11.79
C GLY A 332 -9.25 -4.46 -12.37
N THR A 333 -9.81 -3.85 -13.41
CA THR A 333 -9.26 -2.62 -14.03
C THR A 333 -9.28 -1.47 -13.03
N ALA A 334 -10.38 -1.27 -12.31
CA ALA A 334 -10.50 -0.20 -11.31
C ALA A 334 -9.49 -0.37 -10.16
N LEU A 335 -9.29 -1.58 -9.65
CA LEU A 335 -8.28 -1.87 -8.64
C LEU A 335 -6.85 -1.75 -9.19
N GLY A 336 -6.64 -2.06 -10.47
CA GLY A 336 -5.36 -1.83 -11.14
C GLY A 336 -5.00 -0.35 -11.21
N VAL A 337 -5.94 0.51 -11.63
CA VAL A 337 -5.78 1.97 -11.63
C VAL A 337 -5.54 2.49 -10.21
N TYR A 338 -6.33 2.02 -9.25
CA TYR A 338 -6.17 2.34 -7.84
C TYR A 338 -4.76 2.04 -7.32
N ASN A 339 -4.23 0.84 -7.57
CA ASN A 339 -2.88 0.44 -7.13
C ASN A 339 -1.78 1.25 -7.84
N THR A 340 -1.97 1.59 -9.12
CA THR A 340 -1.04 2.47 -9.86
C THR A 340 -1.03 3.87 -9.24
N THR A 341 -2.20 4.41 -8.93
CA THR A 341 -2.36 5.72 -8.30
C THR A 341 -1.77 5.75 -6.89
N GLN A 342 -1.91 4.66 -6.12
CA GLN A 342 -1.24 4.46 -4.84
C GLN A 342 0.30 4.55 -4.99
N ALA A 343 0.87 3.84 -5.96
CA ALA A 343 2.31 3.85 -6.20
C ALA A 343 2.83 5.24 -6.60
N LEU A 344 2.06 5.97 -7.42
CA LEU A 344 2.38 7.35 -7.78
C LEU A 344 2.28 8.29 -6.56
N GLY A 345 1.33 8.07 -5.65
CA GLY A 345 1.24 8.79 -4.39
C GLY A 345 2.48 8.60 -3.52
N LEU A 346 2.94 7.36 -3.35
CA LEU A 346 4.20 7.05 -2.65
C LEU A 346 5.39 7.78 -3.27
N SER A 347 5.47 7.78 -4.61
CA SER A 347 6.53 8.48 -5.34
C SER A 347 6.51 9.99 -5.11
N ALA A 348 5.36 10.60 -5.36
CA ALA A 348 5.19 12.05 -5.19
C ALA A 348 5.45 12.48 -3.75
N GLY A 349 4.98 11.70 -2.77
CA GLY A 349 5.18 11.97 -1.35
C GLY A 349 6.66 11.96 -0.95
N GLY A 350 7.42 10.99 -1.43
CA GLY A 350 8.87 10.95 -1.19
C GLY A 350 9.59 12.13 -1.81
N ALA A 351 9.40 12.35 -3.11
CA ALA A 351 10.07 13.42 -3.85
C ALA A 351 9.72 14.81 -3.30
N ILE A 352 8.43 15.13 -3.19
CA ILE A 352 7.95 16.44 -2.71
C ILE A 352 8.31 16.61 -1.23
N GLY A 353 8.11 15.56 -0.40
CA GLY A 353 8.45 15.59 1.02
C GLY A 353 9.92 15.88 1.25
N GLY A 354 10.81 15.27 0.47
CA GLY A 354 12.26 15.53 0.53
C GLY A 354 12.63 16.95 0.14
N VAL A 355 12.08 17.47 -0.96
CA VAL A 355 12.29 18.86 -1.42
C VAL A 355 11.79 19.87 -0.39
N LEU A 356 10.57 19.66 0.13
CA LEU A 356 9.99 20.56 1.14
C LEU A 356 10.79 20.53 2.45
N ALA A 357 11.16 19.34 2.92
CA ALA A 357 11.93 19.18 4.15
C ALA A 357 13.30 19.86 4.06
N LYS A 358 13.98 19.74 2.91
CA LYS A 358 15.29 20.38 2.67
C LYS A 358 15.22 21.89 2.63
N ASN A 359 14.27 22.46 1.86
CA ASN A 359 14.25 23.88 1.55
C ASN A 359 13.44 24.72 2.54
N PHE A 360 12.41 24.12 3.17
CA PHE A 360 11.45 24.82 4.01
C PHE A 360 11.25 24.17 5.39
N GLY A 361 11.95 23.05 5.65
CA GLY A 361 11.87 22.34 6.92
C GLY A 361 10.66 21.41 7.07
N ALA A 362 10.62 20.67 8.18
CA ALA A 362 9.58 19.68 8.46
C ALA A 362 8.16 20.26 8.50
N GLN A 363 8.01 21.49 8.98
CA GLN A 363 6.72 22.18 9.03
C GLN A 363 6.05 22.30 7.66
N ALA A 364 6.83 22.59 6.61
CA ALA A 364 6.31 22.68 5.24
C ALA A 364 5.78 21.33 4.73
N VAL A 365 6.40 20.22 5.15
CA VAL A 365 5.90 18.87 4.79
C VAL A 365 4.51 18.64 5.38
N PHE A 366 4.31 18.97 6.65
CA PHE A 366 3.02 18.81 7.31
C PHE A 366 1.97 19.79 6.80
N ALA A 367 2.34 21.05 6.53
CA ALA A 367 1.44 22.03 5.92
C ALA A 367 0.97 21.59 4.52
N PHE A 368 1.88 21.06 3.71
CA PHE A 368 1.55 20.48 2.41
C PHE A 368 0.64 19.26 2.57
N GLY A 369 0.94 18.37 3.53
CA GLY A 369 0.09 17.24 3.88
C GLY A 369 -1.33 17.68 4.27
N ALA A 370 -1.46 18.73 5.10
CA ALA A 370 -2.76 19.30 5.47
C ALA A 370 -3.51 19.84 4.25
N ALA A 371 -2.84 20.55 3.35
CA ALA A 371 -3.44 21.05 2.11
C ALA A 371 -3.96 19.90 1.23
N MET A 372 -3.19 18.81 1.08
CA MET A 372 -3.63 17.63 0.32
C MET A 372 -4.82 16.93 0.98
N MET A 373 -4.85 16.79 2.31
CA MET A 373 -5.99 16.23 3.03
C MET A 373 -7.23 17.12 2.91
N PHE A 374 -7.07 18.43 2.93
CA PHE A 374 -8.16 19.37 2.74
C PHE A 374 -8.75 19.28 1.33
N LEU A 375 -7.93 19.22 0.30
CA LEU A 375 -8.37 19.02 -1.08
C LEU A 375 -9.12 17.69 -1.23
N TRP A 376 -8.61 16.62 -0.65
CA TRP A 376 -9.30 15.34 -0.66
C TRP A 376 -10.62 15.40 0.10
N PHE A 377 -10.68 16.06 1.27
CA PHE A 377 -11.92 16.24 2.04
C PHE A 377 -13.01 16.91 1.19
N ILE A 378 -12.67 18.00 0.49
CA ILE A 378 -13.61 18.69 -0.42
C ILE A 378 -14.09 17.76 -1.54
N ALA A 379 -13.16 17.04 -2.18
CA ALA A 379 -13.50 16.11 -3.25
C ALA A 379 -14.40 14.96 -2.75
N ALA A 380 -14.10 14.39 -1.58
CA ALA A 380 -14.86 13.31 -0.98
C ALA A 380 -16.22 13.77 -0.44
N PHE A 381 -16.37 15.06 -0.05
CA PHE A 381 -17.62 15.60 0.46
C PHE A 381 -18.77 15.50 -0.56
N SER A 382 -18.45 15.65 -1.84
CA SER A 382 -19.42 15.55 -2.94
C SER A 382 -19.70 14.09 -3.38
N MET A 383 -19.00 13.08 -2.79
CA MET A 383 -19.20 11.66 -3.10
C MET A 383 -20.61 11.20 -2.68
N ARG A 384 -21.21 10.32 -3.46
CA ARG A 384 -22.50 9.69 -3.10
C ARG A 384 -22.25 8.52 -2.16
N GLU A 385 -23.21 8.26 -1.25
CA GLU A 385 -23.15 7.06 -0.41
C GLU A 385 -23.21 5.81 -1.31
N PRO A 386 -22.24 4.89 -1.24
CA PRO A 386 -22.26 3.67 -2.04
C PRO A 386 -23.45 2.79 -1.66
N GLN A 387 -24.09 2.16 -2.65
CA GLN A 387 -25.23 1.27 -2.39
C GLN A 387 -24.84 0.16 -1.40
N PRO A 388 -25.78 -0.24 -0.51
CA PRO A 388 -25.58 -1.36 0.41
C PRO A 388 -25.16 -2.62 -0.33
N ARG A 389 -24.33 -3.47 0.28
CA ARG A 389 -24.12 -4.82 -0.22
C ARG A 389 -25.50 -5.52 -0.26
N ARG A 390 -26.00 -5.86 -1.46
CA ARG A 390 -27.16 -6.75 -1.59
C ARG A 390 -26.81 -8.04 -0.85
N SER A 391 -27.49 -8.30 0.26
CA SER A 391 -27.38 -9.57 0.96
C SER A 391 -27.81 -10.66 -0.03
N ALA A 392 -26.99 -11.67 -0.22
CA ALA A 392 -27.29 -12.83 -1.08
C ALA A 392 -28.56 -13.60 -0.66
N ASN A 393 -29.15 -13.22 0.46
CA ASN A 393 -30.36 -13.85 1.02
C ASN A 393 -31.66 -13.48 0.30
N LEU A 394 -31.70 -12.32 -0.43
CA LEU A 394 -32.90 -11.93 -1.17
C LEU A 394 -33.17 -12.77 -2.45
N VAL A 395 -32.12 -13.37 -3.03
CA VAL A 395 -32.26 -14.23 -4.21
C VAL A 395 -32.80 -15.64 -3.79
N GLY A 396 -32.49 -16.07 -2.58
CA GLY A 396 -33.02 -17.32 -2.01
C GLY A 396 -34.51 -17.22 -1.68
N GLU A 397 -35.00 -16.09 -1.20
CA GLU A 397 -36.42 -15.88 -0.87
C GLU A 397 -37.28 -15.69 -2.13
N LEU A 398 -36.76 -15.05 -3.19
CA LEU A 398 -37.47 -14.92 -4.47
C LEU A 398 -37.60 -16.28 -5.20
N ASN A 399 -36.60 -17.15 -5.11
CA ASN A 399 -36.68 -18.49 -5.70
C ASN A 399 -37.58 -19.45 -4.89
N ASN A 400 -37.70 -19.23 -3.57
CA ASN A 400 -38.63 -20.05 -2.75
C ASN A 400 -40.10 -19.55 -2.82
N GLY A 401 -40.31 -18.30 -3.22
CA GLY A 401 -41.66 -17.73 -3.42
C GLY A 401 -42.29 -18.02 -4.79
N LEU A 402 -41.49 -18.50 -5.75
CA LEU A 402 -41.99 -18.91 -7.08
C LEU A 402 -42.23 -20.44 -7.21
N SER A 403 -41.96 -21.18 -6.14
CA SER A 403 -42.19 -22.65 -6.10
C SER A 403 -43.37 -23.04 -5.21
N GLN A 404 -44.23 -22.11 -4.83
CA GLN A 404 -45.58 -22.34 -4.27
C GLN A 404 -46.64 -21.76 -5.23
#